data_bb036ca4ddef37ab783a57949e89d6da
#
_entry.id   bb036ca4ddef37ab783a57949e89d6da
#
_cell.length_a   1.000
_cell.length_b   1.000
_cell.length_c   1.000
_cell.angle_alpha   90.00
_cell.angle_beta   90.00
_cell.angle_gamma   90.00
#
_symmetry.space_group_name_H-M   'P 1'
#
loop_
_entity.id
_entity.type
_entity.pdbx_description
1 polymer ?
#
loop_
_entity_poly.entity_id
_entity_poly.type
_entity_poly.pdbx_seq_one_letter_code
_entity_poly.pdbx_strand_id
1 'polypeptide(L)'
;MFLKYFELEECMKEQLLRLIEPKKGLEETRKIFSDHDLKVLIVPLFFEQLLEVLVGVSDTFMVSYAGEAAVSGVSLVNMFNTIFIFLFSALAAGGAVVISQYIGCRDRENGNFSSGQLVMISAVFSVLIMAAVLIFNRSLLCLLFGEVDGPVMEACVTYLRISAYSYPAIAVYNAGAAMYRSMGKTDVTMYLSVAANVINIVGNAAGVFVFHAGVAGVAYPSLIARSFSAIVIIILCFKESNQVCLRFRNIFRWSGSMLKRILGIAVPNGIENGLFQLAKVALSSITALFGTVQIAANGVAQSFWSVAALMGTSVGLAFVTVIGQCIGAGDREAADYYMKKLLRITFLASILWNGLILILSPLILRGYALSAEAARLVLILILIHNVFNSMFYPLSGALSNGLRAAGDVKFTMFVSVFSTIGCRIVFSVIFGIYFNLGVIGVALAMCLDWGIRAVMFYERFRKGKWKQFKVI
;
A
#
# COMPACT_ATOMS: atom_id res chain seq x y z
N MET A 1 13.94 13.74 -40.80
CA MET A 1 14.25 13.08 -39.48
C MET A 1 13.10 13.25 -38.51
N PHE A 2 12.54 14.43 -38.33
CA PHE A 2 11.39 14.73 -37.44
C PHE A 2 10.11 13.96 -37.80
N LEU A 3 9.70 13.89 -39.07
CA LEU A 3 8.52 13.13 -39.52
C LEU A 3 8.62 11.62 -39.22
N LYS A 4 9.78 11.02 -39.43
CA LYS A 4 10.03 9.60 -39.08
C LYS A 4 9.97 9.33 -37.58
N TYR A 5 10.32 10.31 -36.76
CA TYR A 5 10.24 10.20 -35.29
C TYR A 5 8.77 10.22 -34.85
N PHE A 6 7.94 11.10 -35.42
CA PHE A 6 6.50 11.17 -35.15
C PHE A 6 5.76 9.90 -35.61
N GLU A 7 6.08 9.38 -36.80
CA GLU A 7 5.49 8.12 -37.30
C GLU A 7 5.88 6.91 -36.45
N LEU A 8 7.12 6.87 -35.94
CA LEU A 8 7.57 5.83 -35.02
C LEU A 8 6.89 5.92 -33.65
N GLU A 9 6.68 7.11 -33.16
CA GLU A 9 5.99 7.38 -31.89
C GLU A 9 4.51 6.99 -31.97
N GLU A 10 3.82 7.34 -33.06
CA GLU A 10 2.43 6.92 -33.31
C GLU A 10 2.33 5.40 -33.50
N CYS A 11 3.21 4.79 -34.26
CA CYS A 11 3.22 3.35 -34.47
C CYS A 11 3.49 2.58 -33.16
N MET A 12 4.44 3.02 -32.34
CA MET A 12 4.69 2.46 -31.01
C MET A 12 3.49 2.63 -30.07
N LYS A 13 2.83 3.78 -30.11
CA LYS A 13 1.63 4.06 -29.33
C LYS A 13 0.46 3.15 -29.72
N GLU A 14 0.24 2.97 -31.02
CA GLU A 14 -0.77 2.02 -31.51
C GLU A 14 -0.46 0.57 -31.14
N GLN A 15 0.78 0.15 -31.25
CA GLN A 15 1.18 -1.21 -30.83
C GLN A 15 1.00 -1.44 -29.34
N LEU A 16 1.37 -0.45 -28.50
CA LEU A 16 1.13 -0.49 -27.06
C LEU A 16 -0.37 -0.55 -26.73
N LEU A 17 -1.19 0.25 -27.39
CA LEU A 17 -2.63 0.23 -27.22
C LEU A 17 -3.22 -1.14 -27.57
N ARG A 18 -2.79 -1.77 -28.68
CA ARG A 18 -3.22 -3.13 -29.07
C ARG A 18 -2.83 -4.20 -28.03
N LEU A 19 -1.70 -4.05 -27.35
CA LEU A 19 -1.27 -4.97 -26.28
C LEU A 19 -2.12 -4.82 -25.02
N ILE A 20 -2.58 -3.61 -24.73
CA ILE A 20 -3.36 -3.28 -23.53
C ILE A 20 -4.86 -3.59 -23.73
N GLU A 21 -5.40 -3.42 -24.95
CA GLU A 21 -6.81 -3.63 -25.25
C GLU A 21 -7.23 -5.11 -25.15
N PRO A 22 -8.31 -5.43 -24.39
CA PRO A 22 -8.88 -6.78 -24.36
C PRO A 22 -9.38 -7.23 -25.74
N LYS A 23 -9.26 -8.54 -26.03
CA LYS A 23 -9.74 -9.11 -27.32
C LYS A 23 -11.23 -8.87 -27.58
N LYS A 24 -12.06 -8.85 -26.52
CA LYS A 24 -13.46 -8.46 -26.59
C LYS A 24 -13.52 -6.97 -26.24
N GLY A 25 -13.72 -6.10 -27.23
CA GLY A 25 -13.91 -4.67 -27.05
C GLY A 25 -15.19 -4.36 -26.26
N LEU A 26 -15.27 -3.14 -25.75
CA LEU A 26 -16.46 -2.57 -25.13
C LEU A 26 -16.96 -1.43 -26.03
N GLU A 27 -18.28 -1.33 -26.22
CA GLU A 27 -18.87 -0.21 -26.95
C GLU A 27 -18.46 1.12 -26.33
N GLU A 28 -18.15 2.12 -27.16
CA GLU A 28 -17.69 3.44 -26.70
C GLU A 28 -18.69 4.10 -25.71
N THR A 29 -19.98 3.93 -25.97
CA THR A 29 -21.07 4.44 -25.11
C THR A 29 -21.09 3.86 -23.70
N ARG A 30 -20.47 2.70 -23.50
CA ARG A 30 -20.38 2.00 -22.20
C ARG A 30 -19.03 2.20 -21.50
N LYS A 31 -18.08 2.88 -22.15
CA LYS A 31 -16.78 3.18 -21.53
C LYS A 31 -16.95 4.29 -20.48
N ILE A 32 -16.76 3.93 -19.22
CA ILE A 32 -16.79 4.86 -18.08
C ILE A 32 -15.48 5.65 -17.97
N PHE A 33 -14.37 5.04 -18.36
CA PHE A 33 -13.04 5.64 -18.33
C PHE A 33 -12.38 5.56 -19.70
N SER A 34 -11.88 6.68 -20.19
CA SER A 34 -11.00 6.74 -21.35
C SER A 34 -9.58 6.28 -20.99
N ASP A 35 -8.72 6.07 -21.99
CA ASP A 35 -7.31 5.77 -21.76
C ASP A 35 -6.58 6.92 -21.08
N HIS A 36 -6.99 8.14 -21.39
CA HIS A 36 -6.49 9.34 -20.73
C HIS A 36 -6.86 9.35 -19.25
N ASP A 37 -8.11 9.01 -18.89
CA ASP A 37 -8.56 8.97 -17.50
C ASP A 37 -7.80 7.90 -16.69
N LEU A 38 -7.55 6.72 -17.29
CA LEU A 38 -6.74 5.68 -16.66
C LEU A 38 -5.29 6.15 -16.42
N LYS A 39 -4.71 6.88 -17.38
CA LYS A 39 -3.37 7.45 -17.22
C LYS A 39 -3.33 8.51 -16.11
N VAL A 40 -4.29 9.43 -16.10
CA VAL A 40 -4.42 10.48 -15.06
C VAL A 40 -4.68 9.87 -13.68
N LEU A 41 -5.33 8.70 -13.62
CA LEU A 41 -5.54 7.96 -12.37
C LEU A 41 -4.27 7.26 -11.89
N ILE A 42 -3.58 6.52 -12.77
CA ILE A 42 -2.48 5.61 -12.39
C ILE A 42 -1.17 6.36 -12.14
N VAL A 43 -0.84 7.35 -12.97
CA VAL A 43 0.46 8.03 -12.87
C VAL A 43 0.64 8.78 -11.54
N PRO A 44 -0.33 9.57 -11.05
CA PRO A 44 -0.20 10.20 -9.75
C PRO A 44 -0.13 9.19 -8.60
N LEU A 45 -0.88 8.06 -8.67
CA LEU A 45 -0.79 6.99 -7.68
C LEU A 45 0.62 6.37 -7.62
N PHE A 46 1.27 6.20 -8.76
CA PHE A 46 2.63 5.71 -8.80
C PHE A 46 3.59 6.69 -8.11
N PHE A 47 3.52 7.97 -8.43
CA PHE A 47 4.35 8.98 -7.77
C PHE A 47 4.05 9.11 -6.28
N GLU A 48 2.79 9.02 -5.86
CA GLU A 48 2.40 9.01 -4.45
C GLU A 48 3.07 7.84 -3.70
N GLN A 49 3.01 6.62 -4.25
CA GLN A 49 3.64 5.44 -3.64
C GLN A 49 5.17 5.53 -3.65
N LEU A 50 5.77 6.09 -4.70
CA LEU A 50 7.22 6.31 -4.78
C LEU A 50 7.68 7.30 -3.71
N LEU A 51 6.95 8.39 -3.51
CA LEU A 51 7.22 9.39 -2.49
C LEU A 51 7.12 8.80 -1.07
N GLU A 52 6.17 7.92 -0.83
CA GLU A 52 6.03 7.24 0.46
C GLU A 52 7.28 6.39 0.80
N VAL A 53 7.81 5.67 -0.18
CA VAL A 53 9.07 4.92 0.00
C VAL A 53 10.26 5.86 0.23
N LEU A 54 10.38 6.95 -0.53
CA LEU A 54 11.47 7.91 -0.42
C LEU A 54 11.50 8.60 0.95
N VAL A 55 10.34 8.94 1.52
CA VAL A 55 10.26 9.50 2.88
C VAL A 55 10.75 8.51 3.92
N GLY A 56 10.35 7.25 3.83
CA GLY A 56 10.84 6.22 4.76
C GLY A 56 12.37 6.11 4.77
N VAL A 57 12.99 6.20 3.59
CA VAL A 57 14.47 6.22 3.46
C VAL A 57 15.05 7.51 4.05
N SER A 58 14.46 8.66 3.75
CA SER A 58 14.90 9.96 4.26
C SER A 58 14.82 10.04 5.79
N ASP A 59 13.72 9.57 6.37
CA ASP A 59 13.52 9.54 7.82
C ASP A 59 14.60 8.68 8.50
N THR A 60 14.86 7.48 7.97
CA THR A 60 15.91 6.59 8.50
C THR A 60 17.28 7.24 8.42
N PHE A 61 17.58 7.91 7.32
CA PHE A 61 18.84 8.64 7.14
C PHE A 61 18.97 9.79 8.15
N MET A 62 17.92 10.60 8.32
CA MET A 62 17.95 11.73 9.26
C MET A 62 18.09 11.26 10.72
N VAL A 63 17.41 10.18 11.10
CA VAL A 63 17.50 9.60 12.46
C VAL A 63 18.93 9.12 12.76
N SER A 64 19.71 8.67 11.78
CA SER A 64 21.06 8.18 12.00
C SER A 64 22.00 9.24 12.60
N TYR A 65 21.73 10.51 12.37
CA TYR A 65 22.48 11.63 12.97
C TYR A 65 22.06 11.91 14.43
N ALA A 66 20.95 11.35 14.90
CA ALA A 66 20.52 11.50 16.30
C ALA A 66 21.14 10.45 17.25
N GLY A 67 21.98 9.53 16.72
CA GLY A 67 22.71 8.51 17.46
C GLY A 67 22.10 7.10 17.38
N GLU A 68 22.87 6.10 17.77
CA GLU A 68 22.50 4.67 17.64
C GLU A 68 21.25 4.29 18.44
N ALA A 69 21.13 4.81 19.67
CA ALA A 69 19.94 4.57 20.50
C ALA A 69 18.68 5.15 19.87
N ALA A 70 18.78 6.32 19.19
CA ALA A 70 17.68 6.93 18.47
C ALA A 70 17.27 6.08 17.27
N VAL A 71 18.21 5.60 16.45
CA VAL A 71 17.93 4.73 15.30
C VAL A 71 17.25 3.45 15.75
N SER A 72 17.76 2.80 16.78
CA SER A 72 17.20 1.56 17.33
C SER A 72 15.77 1.78 17.85
N GLY A 73 15.58 2.82 18.67
CA GLY A 73 14.26 3.14 19.23
C GLY A 73 13.22 3.49 18.16
N VAL A 74 13.56 4.33 17.18
CA VAL A 74 12.67 4.70 16.08
C VAL A 74 12.35 3.49 15.21
N SER A 75 13.31 2.61 14.93
CA SER A 75 13.10 1.41 14.13
C SER A 75 12.11 0.44 14.79
N LEU A 76 12.27 0.19 16.09
CA LEU A 76 11.36 -0.66 16.87
C LEU A 76 9.93 -0.10 16.86
N VAL A 77 9.80 1.20 17.14
CA VAL A 77 8.49 1.85 17.16
C VAL A 77 7.84 1.91 15.78
N ASN A 78 8.62 2.07 14.69
CA ASN A 78 8.10 2.06 13.34
C ASN A 78 7.52 0.68 12.95
N MET A 79 8.10 -0.42 13.43
CA MET A 79 7.48 -1.74 13.25
C MET A 79 6.09 -1.80 13.90
N PHE A 80 5.96 -1.23 15.10
CA PHE A 80 4.69 -1.16 15.81
C PHE A 80 3.68 -0.20 15.13
N ASN A 81 4.12 1.00 14.76
CA ASN A 81 3.30 1.98 14.04
C ASN A 81 2.75 1.45 12.72
N THR A 82 3.52 0.62 12.03
CA THR A 82 3.14 0.02 10.75
C THR A 82 1.85 -0.80 10.87
N ILE A 83 1.61 -1.48 11.99
CA ILE A 83 0.38 -2.24 12.24
C ILE A 83 -0.84 -1.31 12.19
N PHE A 84 -0.79 -0.17 12.86
CA PHE A 84 -1.90 0.79 12.89
C PHE A 84 -2.09 1.48 11.54
N ILE A 85 -1.00 1.82 10.84
CA ILE A 85 -1.06 2.40 9.50
C ILE A 85 -1.81 1.46 8.55
N PHE A 86 -1.51 0.16 8.56
CA PHE A 86 -2.24 -0.82 7.74
C PHE A 86 -3.69 -0.99 8.17
N LEU A 87 -3.99 -0.88 9.46
CA LEU A 87 -5.35 -0.97 9.97
C LEU A 87 -6.20 0.24 9.50
N PHE A 88 -5.66 1.46 9.57
CA PHE A 88 -6.31 2.66 9.03
C PHE A 88 -6.45 2.61 7.51
N SER A 89 -5.45 2.08 6.81
CA SER A 89 -5.50 1.87 5.36
C SER A 89 -6.57 0.85 4.96
N ALA A 90 -6.72 -0.23 5.72
CA ALA A 90 -7.77 -1.23 5.49
C ALA A 90 -9.17 -0.64 5.67
N LEU A 91 -9.35 0.24 6.67
CA LEU A 91 -10.61 0.95 6.90
C LEU A 91 -10.92 1.89 5.73
N ALA A 92 -9.93 2.66 5.29
CA ALA A 92 -10.04 3.54 4.13
C ALA A 92 -10.36 2.77 2.84
N ALA A 93 -9.73 1.62 2.62
CA ALA A 93 -10.00 0.75 1.46
C ALA A 93 -11.45 0.22 1.47
N GLY A 94 -11.98 -0.13 2.64
CA GLY A 94 -13.40 -0.50 2.79
C GLY A 94 -14.35 0.61 2.38
N GLY A 95 -14.07 1.84 2.83
CA GLY A 95 -14.82 3.02 2.42
C GLY A 95 -14.68 3.36 0.95
N ALA A 96 -13.47 3.25 0.39
CA ALA A 96 -13.21 3.49 -1.02
C ALA A 96 -14.08 2.63 -1.95
N VAL A 97 -14.24 1.34 -1.64
CA VAL A 97 -15.11 0.45 -2.41
C VAL A 97 -16.56 0.90 -2.37
N VAL A 98 -17.08 1.21 -1.17
CA VAL A 98 -18.48 1.64 -1.01
C VAL A 98 -18.72 2.98 -1.73
N ILE A 99 -17.82 3.95 -1.56
CA ILE A 99 -17.92 5.28 -2.19
C ILE A 99 -17.83 5.15 -3.72
N SER A 100 -16.87 4.36 -4.24
CA SER A 100 -16.72 4.14 -5.69
C SER A 100 -17.99 3.54 -6.30
N GLN A 101 -18.64 2.60 -5.62
CA GLN A 101 -19.89 2.01 -6.11
C GLN A 101 -21.04 3.03 -6.10
N TYR A 102 -21.16 3.89 -5.06
CA TYR A 102 -22.18 4.96 -5.06
C TYR A 102 -21.91 6.03 -6.13
N ILE A 103 -20.65 6.33 -6.44
CA ILE A 103 -20.31 7.20 -7.57
C ILE A 103 -20.74 6.56 -8.88
N GLY A 104 -20.49 5.25 -9.06
CA GLY A 104 -20.87 4.50 -10.25
C GLY A 104 -22.38 4.50 -10.51
N CYS A 105 -23.20 4.30 -9.48
CA CYS A 105 -24.67 4.36 -9.62
C CYS A 105 -25.24 5.79 -9.59
N ARG A 106 -24.38 6.82 -9.55
CA ARG A 106 -24.75 8.25 -9.50
C ARG A 106 -25.60 8.64 -8.28
N ASP A 107 -25.53 7.88 -7.21
CA ASP A 107 -26.22 8.16 -5.95
C ASP A 107 -25.35 9.06 -5.07
N ARG A 108 -25.40 10.37 -5.35
CA ARG A 108 -24.60 11.37 -4.65
C ARG A 108 -24.94 11.46 -3.16
N GLU A 109 -26.20 11.25 -2.79
CA GLU A 109 -26.63 11.38 -1.41
C GLU A 109 -26.02 10.28 -0.53
N ASN A 110 -26.15 9.01 -0.94
CA ASN A 110 -25.54 7.89 -0.24
C ASN A 110 -24.01 7.90 -0.37
N GLY A 111 -23.44 8.41 -1.48
CA GLY A 111 -22.01 8.67 -1.62
C GLY A 111 -21.49 9.67 -0.58
N ASN A 112 -22.17 10.80 -0.40
CA ASN A 112 -21.84 11.79 0.63
C ASN A 112 -22.01 11.23 2.04
N PHE A 113 -23.06 10.42 2.24
CA PHE A 113 -23.33 9.79 3.51
C PHE A 113 -22.27 8.75 3.88
N SER A 114 -21.90 7.87 2.94
CA SER A 114 -20.83 6.87 3.16
C SER A 114 -19.47 7.53 3.45
N SER A 115 -19.16 8.63 2.79
CA SER A 115 -17.94 9.42 3.04
C SER A 115 -17.91 10.01 4.45
N GLY A 116 -19.04 10.58 4.91
CA GLY A 116 -19.18 11.08 6.28
C GLY A 116 -18.99 9.98 7.32
N GLN A 117 -19.59 8.81 7.08
CA GLN A 117 -19.45 7.65 7.98
C GLN A 117 -18.02 7.09 8.00
N LEU A 118 -17.34 7.09 6.85
CA LEU A 118 -15.94 6.67 6.77
C LEU A 118 -15.04 7.59 7.60
N VAL A 119 -15.17 8.90 7.45
CA VAL A 119 -14.38 9.87 8.23
C VAL A 119 -14.68 9.74 9.71
N MET A 120 -15.95 9.61 10.09
CA MET A 120 -16.36 9.44 11.48
C MET A 120 -15.73 8.20 12.12
N ILE A 121 -15.92 7.03 11.51
CA ILE A 121 -15.39 5.78 12.08
C ILE A 121 -13.86 5.78 12.10
N SER A 122 -13.19 6.37 11.10
CA SER A 122 -11.74 6.52 11.07
C SER A 122 -11.24 7.42 12.21
N ALA A 123 -11.92 8.55 12.45
CA ALA A 123 -11.57 9.45 13.55
C ALA A 123 -11.79 8.79 14.91
N VAL A 124 -12.97 8.22 15.16
CA VAL A 124 -13.29 7.56 16.44
C VAL A 124 -12.32 6.41 16.72
N PHE A 125 -12.11 5.53 15.74
CA PHE A 125 -11.25 4.36 15.90
C PHE A 125 -9.79 4.76 16.16
N SER A 126 -9.28 5.76 15.45
CA SER A 126 -7.91 6.23 15.62
C SER A 126 -7.68 6.96 16.94
N VAL A 127 -8.68 7.73 17.42
CA VAL A 127 -8.63 8.37 18.76
C VAL A 127 -8.63 7.31 19.86
N LEU A 128 -9.43 6.25 19.73
CA LEU A 128 -9.42 5.15 20.71
C LEU A 128 -8.06 4.44 20.75
N ILE A 129 -7.46 4.17 19.57
CA ILE A 129 -6.11 3.59 19.51
C ILE A 129 -5.07 4.55 20.08
N MET A 130 -5.14 5.83 19.73
CA MET A 130 -4.24 6.86 20.29
C MET A 130 -4.31 6.86 21.80
N ALA A 131 -5.51 6.90 22.39
CA ALA A 131 -5.69 6.90 23.82
C ALA A 131 -5.13 5.62 24.47
N ALA A 132 -5.41 4.46 23.90
CA ALA A 132 -4.87 3.19 24.38
C ALA A 132 -3.33 3.16 24.37
N VAL A 133 -2.73 3.58 23.25
CA VAL A 133 -1.26 3.63 23.10
C VAL A 133 -0.64 4.65 24.05
N LEU A 134 -1.26 5.83 24.28
CA LEU A 134 -0.74 6.82 25.22
C LEU A 134 -0.81 6.35 26.69
N ILE A 135 -1.90 5.67 27.05
CA ILE A 135 -2.10 5.13 28.42
C ILE A 135 -1.12 4.00 28.70
N PHE A 136 -0.98 3.07 27.75
CA PHE A 136 -0.20 1.86 27.93
C PHE A 136 1.19 1.91 27.27
N ASN A 137 1.69 3.09 26.89
CA ASN A 137 2.91 3.31 26.10
C ASN A 137 4.07 2.38 26.54
N ARG A 138 4.55 2.56 27.78
CA ARG A 138 5.69 1.80 28.30
C ARG A 138 5.37 0.30 28.45
N SER A 139 4.17 -0.03 28.90
CA SER A 139 3.74 -1.44 29.07
C SER A 139 3.67 -2.18 27.74
N LEU A 140 3.19 -1.53 26.68
CA LEU A 140 3.16 -2.08 25.33
C LEU A 140 4.57 -2.33 24.79
N LEU A 141 5.49 -1.36 24.98
CA LEU A 141 6.88 -1.51 24.55
C LEU A 141 7.59 -2.65 25.31
N CYS A 142 7.43 -2.73 26.61
CA CYS A 142 7.99 -3.83 27.42
C CYS A 142 7.39 -5.18 27.02
N LEU A 143 6.09 -5.25 26.73
CA LEU A 143 5.44 -6.49 26.31
C LEU A 143 5.94 -6.97 24.95
N LEU A 144 6.21 -6.03 24.01
CA LEU A 144 6.61 -6.37 22.64
C LEU A 144 8.11 -6.61 22.49
N PHE A 145 8.93 -5.85 23.19
CA PHE A 145 10.38 -5.84 22.98
C PHE A 145 11.18 -6.33 24.20
N GLY A 146 10.50 -6.64 25.31
CA GLY A 146 11.16 -7.08 26.54
C GLY A 146 11.96 -5.98 27.22
N GLU A 147 13.03 -6.38 27.94
CA GLU A 147 13.97 -5.45 28.54
C GLU A 147 14.97 -4.98 27.47
N VAL A 148 14.85 -3.72 27.09
CA VAL A 148 15.74 -3.05 26.16
C VAL A 148 16.58 -2.04 26.96
N ASP A 149 17.80 -1.74 26.50
CA ASP A 149 18.69 -0.74 27.12
C ASP A 149 17.96 0.57 27.42
N GLY A 150 18.22 1.16 28.59
CA GLY A 150 17.52 2.35 29.08
C GLY A 150 17.42 3.49 28.07
N PRO A 151 18.53 3.93 27.44
CA PRO A 151 18.50 4.97 26.41
C PRO A 151 17.65 4.63 25.19
N VAL A 152 17.63 3.37 24.76
CA VAL A 152 16.79 2.91 23.64
C VAL A 152 15.32 2.90 24.04
N MET A 153 14.98 2.47 25.27
CA MET A 153 13.62 2.49 25.79
C MET A 153 13.09 3.93 25.88
N GLU A 154 13.89 4.88 26.34
CA GLU A 154 13.50 6.31 26.39
C GLU A 154 13.25 6.87 24.99
N ALA A 155 14.08 6.51 24.01
CA ALA A 155 13.87 6.85 22.62
C ALA A 155 12.56 6.26 22.08
N CYS A 156 12.27 4.98 22.38
CA CYS A 156 11.02 4.32 22.02
C CYS A 156 9.81 5.03 22.62
N VAL A 157 9.83 5.31 23.92
CA VAL A 157 8.71 5.95 24.64
C VAL A 157 8.44 7.34 24.06
N THR A 158 9.49 8.13 23.83
CA THR A 158 9.38 9.48 23.29
C THR A 158 8.81 9.46 21.86
N TYR A 159 9.37 8.61 20.99
CA TYR A 159 8.94 8.51 19.61
C TYR A 159 7.50 7.96 19.49
N LEU A 160 7.16 6.92 20.25
CA LEU A 160 5.83 6.34 20.24
C LEU A 160 4.77 7.32 20.75
N ARG A 161 5.09 8.07 21.80
CA ARG A 161 4.18 9.08 22.35
C ARG A 161 3.85 10.15 21.31
N ILE A 162 4.86 10.70 20.63
CA ILE A 162 4.65 11.73 19.59
C ILE A 162 3.95 11.12 18.37
N SER A 163 4.35 9.93 17.93
CA SER A 163 3.74 9.22 16.81
C SER A 163 2.26 8.91 17.05
N ALA A 164 1.88 8.55 18.28
CA ALA A 164 0.49 8.26 18.64
C ALA A 164 -0.43 9.46 18.40
N TYR A 165 0.01 10.68 18.68
CA TYR A 165 -0.77 11.89 18.36
C TYR A 165 -1.02 12.04 16.85
N SER A 166 -0.25 11.43 15.98
CA SER A 166 -0.46 11.48 14.54
C SER A 166 -1.49 10.46 14.03
N TYR A 167 -1.94 9.49 14.83
CA TYR A 167 -2.87 8.44 14.38
C TYR A 167 -4.22 8.98 13.87
N PRO A 168 -4.89 9.94 14.57
CA PRO A 168 -6.11 10.56 14.04
C PRO A 168 -5.87 11.26 12.70
N ALA A 169 -4.73 11.95 12.56
CA ALA A 169 -4.37 12.61 11.32
C ALA A 169 -4.17 11.59 10.17
N ILE A 170 -3.45 10.49 10.41
CA ILE A 170 -3.26 9.42 9.40
C ILE A 170 -4.59 8.81 8.99
N ALA A 171 -5.44 8.45 9.94
CA ALA A 171 -6.71 7.79 9.66
C ALA A 171 -7.66 8.69 8.88
N VAL A 172 -7.76 9.96 9.27
CA VAL A 172 -8.58 10.97 8.60
C VAL A 172 -8.05 11.32 7.22
N TYR A 173 -6.72 11.44 7.06
CA TYR A 173 -6.08 11.60 5.75
C TYR A 173 -6.41 10.42 4.82
N ASN A 174 -6.24 9.18 5.30
CA ASN A 174 -6.55 7.98 4.51
C ASN A 174 -8.01 7.94 4.08
N ALA A 175 -8.95 8.34 4.95
CA ALA A 175 -10.37 8.44 4.61
C ALA A 175 -10.65 9.50 3.52
N GLY A 176 -10.06 10.69 3.64
CA GLY A 176 -10.17 11.74 2.63
C GLY A 176 -9.50 11.37 1.31
N ALA A 177 -8.32 10.75 1.35
CA ALA A 177 -7.63 10.24 0.18
C ALA A 177 -8.44 9.14 -0.53
N ALA A 178 -9.10 8.25 0.23
CA ALA A 178 -10.00 7.24 -0.31
C ALA A 178 -11.17 7.89 -1.08
N MET A 179 -11.76 8.98 -0.56
CA MET A 179 -12.78 9.75 -1.29
C MET A 179 -12.25 10.30 -2.62
N TYR A 180 -11.10 10.98 -2.60
CA TYR A 180 -10.52 11.57 -3.80
C TYR A 180 -10.14 10.52 -4.83
N ARG A 181 -9.51 9.42 -4.42
CA ARG A 181 -9.19 8.29 -5.30
C ARG A 181 -10.45 7.65 -5.89
N SER A 182 -11.52 7.52 -5.09
CA SER A 182 -12.82 6.98 -5.56
C SER A 182 -13.48 7.86 -6.63
N MET A 183 -13.19 9.17 -6.64
CA MET A 183 -13.63 10.12 -7.68
C MET A 183 -12.69 10.16 -8.90
N GLY A 184 -11.59 9.40 -8.89
CA GLY A 184 -10.56 9.44 -9.95
C GLY A 184 -9.61 10.64 -9.87
N LYS A 185 -9.67 11.47 -8.81
CA LYS A 185 -8.85 12.68 -8.63
C LYS A 185 -7.60 12.38 -7.79
N THR A 186 -6.71 11.55 -8.32
CA THR A 186 -5.49 11.10 -7.62
C THR A 186 -4.35 12.12 -7.64
N ASP A 187 -4.43 13.11 -8.52
CA ASP A 187 -3.54 14.26 -8.56
C ASP A 187 -3.53 15.04 -7.24
N VAL A 188 -4.70 15.21 -6.62
CA VAL A 188 -4.85 15.91 -5.33
C VAL A 188 -4.09 15.18 -4.22
N THR A 189 -4.23 13.85 -4.12
CA THR A 189 -3.52 13.08 -3.09
C THR A 189 -2.02 13.06 -3.34
N MET A 190 -1.58 13.01 -4.59
CA MET A 190 -0.17 13.13 -4.97
C MET A 190 0.42 14.48 -4.55
N TYR A 191 -0.24 15.61 -4.89
CA TYR A 191 0.27 16.94 -4.50
C TYR A 191 0.33 17.13 -2.99
N LEU A 192 -0.66 16.59 -2.25
CA LEU A 192 -0.62 16.63 -0.79
C LEU A 192 0.52 15.77 -0.22
N SER A 193 0.79 14.62 -0.82
CA SER A 193 1.93 13.78 -0.46
C SER A 193 3.26 14.50 -0.70
N VAL A 194 3.42 15.19 -1.84
CA VAL A 194 4.61 16.03 -2.11
C VAL A 194 4.79 17.11 -1.03
N ALA A 195 3.73 17.86 -0.75
CA ALA A 195 3.78 18.92 0.26
C ALA A 195 4.12 18.39 1.66
N ALA A 196 3.50 17.28 2.06
CA ALA A 196 3.80 16.62 3.33
C ALA A 196 5.24 16.15 3.43
N ASN A 197 5.78 15.61 2.34
CA ASN A 197 7.17 15.14 2.27
C ASN A 197 8.16 16.30 2.39
N VAL A 198 7.89 17.41 1.73
CA VAL A 198 8.71 18.62 1.86
C VAL A 198 8.69 19.13 3.31
N ILE A 199 7.52 19.22 3.93
CA ILE A 199 7.39 19.63 5.34
C ILE A 199 8.15 18.67 6.25
N ASN A 200 8.04 17.36 6.02
CA ASN A 200 8.72 16.34 6.81
C ASN A 200 10.24 16.43 6.68
N ILE A 201 10.78 16.47 5.46
CA ILE A 201 12.22 16.50 5.20
C ILE A 201 12.84 17.80 5.77
N VAL A 202 12.26 18.96 5.46
CA VAL A 202 12.73 20.26 5.97
C VAL A 202 12.64 20.31 7.50
N GLY A 203 11.53 19.83 8.05
CA GLY A 203 11.32 19.77 9.48
C GLY A 203 12.30 18.84 10.19
N ASN A 204 12.55 17.64 9.65
CA ASN A 204 13.54 16.70 10.17
C ASN A 204 14.94 17.30 10.14
N ALA A 205 15.32 17.95 9.03
CA ALA A 205 16.62 18.62 8.92
C ALA A 205 16.76 19.73 9.99
N ALA A 206 15.74 20.57 10.17
CA ALA A 206 15.74 21.58 11.23
C ALA A 206 15.78 20.95 12.63
N GLY A 207 14.95 19.92 12.89
CA GLY A 207 14.87 19.24 14.18
C GLY A 207 16.19 18.56 14.60
N VAL A 208 16.86 17.94 13.66
CA VAL A 208 18.11 17.20 13.93
C VAL A 208 19.32 18.14 13.93
N PHE A 209 19.50 18.99 12.90
CA PHE A 209 20.73 19.76 12.71
C PHE A 209 20.71 21.16 13.36
N VAL A 210 19.53 21.79 13.52
CA VAL A 210 19.43 23.12 14.11
C VAL A 210 19.04 23.04 15.58
N PHE A 211 17.97 22.27 15.89
CA PHE A 211 17.47 22.19 17.27
C PHE A 211 18.12 21.08 18.10
N HIS A 212 18.89 20.19 17.50
CA HIS A 212 19.54 19.04 18.17
C HIS A 212 18.57 18.26 19.07
N ALA A 213 17.31 18.14 18.66
CA ALA A 213 16.23 17.58 19.47
C ALA A 213 16.20 16.03 19.47
N GLY A 214 17.24 15.37 18.96
CA GLY A 214 17.34 13.90 18.94
C GLY A 214 16.15 13.24 18.26
N VAL A 215 15.56 12.23 18.93
CA VAL A 215 14.38 11.48 18.43
C VAL A 215 13.16 12.38 18.20
N ALA A 216 12.94 13.36 19.10
CA ALA A 216 11.83 14.31 19.00
C ALA A 216 11.94 15.20 17.74
N GLY A 217 13.20 15.49 17.32
CA GLY A 217 13.49 16.26 16.10
C GLY A 217 13.02 15.63 14.80
N VAL A 218 12.75 14.32 14.79
CA VAL A 218 12.16 13.61 13.64
C VAL A 218 10.68 13.30 13.86
N ALA A 219 10.28 13.08 15.11
CA ALA A 219 8.90 12.74 15.43
C ALA A 219 7.91 13.92 15.23
N TYR A 220 8.27 15.13 15.69
CA TYR A 220 7.42 16.31 15.56
C TYR A 220 7.19 16.74 14.10
N PRO A 221 8.20 16.82 13.22
CA PRO A 221 7.95 17.13 11.81
C PRO A 221 7.03 16.12 11.12
N SER A 222 7.17 14.83 11.43
CA SER A 222 6.26 13.80 10.94
C SER A 222 4.82 14.03 11.42
N LEU A 223 4.62 14.41 12.69
CA LEU A 223 3.32 14.76 13.23
C LEU A 223 2.73 15.99 12.50
N ILE A 224 3.52 17.04 12.30
CA ILE A 224 3.10 18.27 11.61
C ILE A 224 2.72 17.97 10.16
N ALA A 225 3.55 17.24 9.43
CA ALA A 225 3.29 16.89 8.03
C ALA A 225 1.99 16.07 7.86
N ARG A 226 1.77 15.09 8.74
CA ARG A 226 0.53 14.27 8.76
C ARG A 226 -0.69 15.09 9.12
N SER A 227 -0.57 15.96 10.12
CA SER A 227 -1.66 16.87 10.54
C SER A 227 -2.02 17.87 9.44
N PHE A 228 -1.01 18.45 8.78
CA PHE A 228 -1.21 19.32 7.61
C PHE A 228 -2.00 18.60 6.51
N SER A 229 -1.56 17.40 6.12
CA SER A 229 -2.22 16.62 5.08
C SER A 229 -3.68 16.29 5.44
N ALA A 230 -3.92 15.91 6.69
CA ALA A 230 -5.27 15.61 7.18
C ALA A 230 -6.19 16.84 7.15
N ILE A 231 -5.71 17.99 7.61
CA ILE A 231 -6.48 19.22 7.60
C ILE A 231 -6.81 19.64 6.16
N VAL A 232 -5.83 19.67 5.28
CA VAL A 232 -6.02 20.12 3.90
C VAL A 232 -6.94 19.17 3.14
N ILE A 233 -6.76 17.85 3.24
CA ILE A 233 -7.63 16.89 2.52
C ILE A 233 -9.09 17.01 2.99
N ILE A 234 -9.33 17.19 4.28
CA ILE A 234 -10.68 17.36 4.82
C ILE A 234 -11.33 18.65 4.32
N ILE A 235 -10.60 19.76 4.33
CA ILE A 235 -11.11 21.04 3.77
C ILE A 235 -11.50 20.85 2.30
N LEU A 236 -10.66 20.16 1.53
CA LEU A 236 -10.94 19.87 0.14
C LEU A 236 -12.15 18.94 -0.05
N CYS A 237 -12.36 17.97 0.85
CA CYS A 237 -13.52 17.08 0.82
C CYS A 237 -14.86 17.79 1.05
N PHE A 238 -14.88 18.95 1.69
CA PHE A 238 -16.10 19.76 1.87
C PHE A 238 -16.52 20.54 0.62
N LYS A 239 -15.69 20.59 -0.44
CA LYS A 239 -16.05 21.32 -1.65
C LYS A 239 -17.26 20.68 -2.35
N GLU A 240 -18.33 21.45 -2.54
CA GLU A 240 -19.56 20.98 -3.19
C GLU A 240 -19.42 20.70 -4.69
N SER A 241 -18.37 21.22 -5.33
CA SER A 241 -18.02 20.91 -6.73
C SER A 241 -17.53 19.49 -6.94
N ASN A 242 -17.25 18.73 -5.87
CA ASN A 242 -16.87 17.34 -5.96
C ASN A 242 -18.10 16.46 -6.31
N GLN A 243 -17.86 15.34 -6.98
CA GLN A 243 -18.92 14.33 -7.23
C GLN A 243 -19.52 13.83 -5.92
N VAL A 244 -18.68 13.64 -4.91
CA VAL A 244 -19.05 13.30 -3.53
C VAL A 244 -18.37 14.30 -2.60
N CYS A 245 -19.10 14.89 -1.66
CA CYS A 245 -18.59 15.87 -0.71
C CYS A 245 -18.96 15.52 0.72
N LEU A 246 -18.12 15.95 1.66
CA LEU A 246 -18.43 15.85 3.09
C LEU A 246 -19.50 16.89 3.47
N ARG A 247 -20.40 16.48 4.34
CA ARG A 247 -21.36 17.35 5.01
C ARG A 247 -21.31 17.09 6.50
N PHE A 248 -21.25 18.13 7.32
CA PHE A 248 -21.18 17.98 8.78
C PHE A 248 -22.31 17.09 9.32
N ARG A 249 -23.54 17.25 8.82
CA ARG A 249 -24.66 16.42 9.23
C ARG A 249 -24.41 14.92 9.01
N ASN A 250 -23.72 14.54 7.94
CA ASN A 250 -23.44 13.14 7.59
C ASN A 250 -22.33 12.52 8.44
N ILE A 251 -21.39 13.34 8.94
CA ILE A 251 -20.32 12.90 9.84
C ILE A 251 -20.90 12.51 11.20
N PHE A 252 -21.80 13.32 11.75
CA PHE A 252 -22.34 13.10 13.10
C PHE A 252 -23.59 12.20 13.14
N ARG A 253 -24.17 11.85 11.99
CA ARG A 253 -25.34 10.97 11.92
C ARG A 253 -24.90 9.51 11.88
N TRP A 254 -25.02 8.80 13.00
CA TRP A 254 -24.71 7.38 13.09
C TRP A 254 -25.62 6.50 12.21
N SER A 255 -25.04 5.59 11.43
CA SER A 255 -25.79 4.60 10.64
C SER A 255 -25.13 3.23 10.70
N GLY A 256 -25.74 2.33 11.49
CA GLY A 256 -25.26 0.96 11.62
C GLY A 256 -25.24 0.19 10.30
N SER A 257 -26.20 0.47 9.40
CA SER A 257 -26.26 -0.20 8.08
C SER A 257 -25.11 0.21 7.17
N MET A 258 -24.78 1.51 7.10
CA MET A 258 -23.67 2.01 6.30
C MET A 258 -22.32 1.54 6.88
N LEU A 259 -22.17 1.60 8.19
CA LEU A 259 -20.97 1.10 8.86
C LEU A 259 -20.77 -0.39 8.63
N LYS A 260 -21.84 -1.20 8.66
CA LYS A 260 -21.77 -2.63 8.35
C LYS A 260 -21.27 -2.89 6.93
N ARG A 261 -21.65 -2.07 5.95
CA ARG A 261 -21.15 -2.16 4.56
C ARG A 261 -19.65 -1.86 4.50
N ILE A 262 -19.21 -0.75 5.10
CA ILE A 262 -17.80 -0.34 5.14
C ILE A 262 -16.96 -1.39 5.88
N LEU A 263 -17.37 -1.78 7.09
CA LEU A 263 -16.65 -2.73 7.92
C LEU A 263 -16.69 -4.15 7.33
N GLY A 264 -17.72 -4.51 6.57
CA GLY A 264 -17.81 -5.77 5.85
C GLY A 264 -16.68 -5.98 4.83
N ILE A 265 -16.07 -4.89 4.36
CA ILE A 265 -14.90 -4.91 3.48
C ILE A 265 -13.62 -4.63 4.29
N ALA A 266 -13.66 -3.65 5.18
CA ALA A 266 -12.50 -3.19 5.93
C ALA A 266 -11.97 -4.28 6.88
N VAL A 267 -12.84 -4.98 7.61
CA VAL A 267 -12.41 -5.98 8.60
C VAL A 267 -11.67 -7.16 7.95
N PRO A 268 -12.20 -7.82 6.90
CA PRO A 268 -11.45 -8.87 6.21
C PRO A 268 -10.11 -8.37 5.66
N ASN A 269 -10.06 -7.16 5.09
CA ASN A 269 -8.82 -6.57 4.60
C ASN A 269 -7.84 -6.25 5.74
N GLY A 270 -8.33 -5.80 6.88
CA GLY A 270 -7.54 -5.56 8.08
C GLY A 270 -6.94 -6.84 8.67
N ILE A 271 -7.74 -7.91 8.73
CA ILE A 271 -7.28 -9.24 9.17
C ILE A 271 -6.17 -9.75 8.24
N GLU A 272 -6.38 -9.67 6.91
CA GLU A 272 -5.38 -10.07 5.93
C GLU A 272 -4.07 -9.31 6.11
N ASN A 273 -4.11 -7.98 6.20
CA ASN A 273 -2.93 -7.15 6.39
C ASN A 273 -2.24 -7.41 7.75
N GLY A 274 -3.01 -7.57 8.82
CA GLY A 274 -2.48 -7.88 10.15
C GLY A 274 -1.75 -9.23 10.18
N LEU A 275 -2.37 -10.27 9.64
CA LEU A 275 -1.76 -11.60 9.55
C LEU A 275 -0.54 -11.62 8.64
N PHE A 276 -0.53 -10.81 7.57
CA PHE A 276 0.64 -10.64 6.72
C PHE A 276 1.82 -10.02 7.47
N GLN A 277 1.58 -9.03 8.36
CA GLN A 277 2.66 -8.46 9.18
C GLN A 277 3.18 -9.45 10.21
N LEU A 278 2.30 -10.23 10.85
CA LEU A 278 2.73 -11.30 11.74
C LEU A 278 3.56 -12.36 11.00
N ALA A 279 3.17 -12.74 9.80
CA ALA A 279 3.95 -13.66 8.97
C ALA A 279 5.33 -13.10 8.64
N LYS A 280 5.47 -11.79 8.39
CA LYS A 280 6.79 -11.15 8.19
C LYS A 280 7.68 -11.29 9.42
N VAL A 281 7.14 -11.12 10.62
CA VAL A 281 7.90 -11.31 11.87
C VAL A 281 8.38 -12.76 11.98
N ALA A 282 7.50 -13.74 11.75
CA ALA A 282 7.88 -15.15 11.76
C ALA A 282 8.98 -15.48 10.73
N LEU A 283 8.87 -14.93 9.52
CA LEU A 283 9.88 -15.10 8.48
C LEU A 283 11.22 -14.44 8.83
N SER A 284 11.20 -13.31 9.52
CA SER A 284 12.42 -12.66 10.02
C SER A 284 13.12 -13.53 11.05
N SER A 285 12.35 -14.20 11.94
CA SER A 285 12.89 -15.17 12.92
C SER A 285 13.52 -16.39 12.23
N ILE A 286 12.88 -16.91 11.17
CA ILE A 286 13.46 -18.00 10.36
C ILE A 286 14.76 -17.53 9.68
N THR A 287 14.77 -16.32 9.10
CA THR A 287 15.95 -15.78 8.43
C THR A 287 17.12 -15.58 9.41
N ALA A 288 16.83 -15.24 10.67
CA ALA A 288 17.85 -15.08 11.71
C ALA A 288 18.66 -16.37 11.98
N LEU A 289 18.11 -17.55 11.70
CA LEU A 289 18.79 -18.83 11.86
C LEU A 289 19.93 -19.04 10.83
N PHE A 290 19.95 -18.28 9.74
CA PHE A 290 20.89 -18.48 8.63
C PHE A 290 22.17 -17.66 8.73
N GLY A 291 22.32 -16.86 9.79
CA GLY A 291 23.52 -16.07 10.07
C GLY A 291 23.50 -14.66 9.44
N THR A 292 24.48 -13.84 9.88
CA THR A 292 24.50 -12.40 9.64
C THR A 292 24.57 -12.00 8.17
N VAL A 293 25.31 -12.75 7.35
CA VAL A 293 25.43 -12.50 5.89
C VAL A 293 24.07 -12.62 5.21
N GLN A 294 23.32 -13.66 5.54
CA GLN A 294 22.00 -13.90 4.95
C GLN A 294 20.94 -12.92 5.46
N ILE A 295 21.00 -12.53 6.73
CA ILE A 295 20.15 -11.48 7.31
C ILE A 295 20.36 -10.16 6.57
N ALA A 296 21.63 -9.74 6.42
CA ALA A 296 21.98 -8.51 5.71
C ALA A 296 21.52 -8.54 4.25
N ALA A 297 21.77 -9.65 3.55
CA ALA A 297 21.35 -9.84 2.18
C ALA A 297 19.81 -9.76 2.02
N ASN A 298 19.06 -10.42 2.92
CA ASN A 298 17.60 -10.37 2.90
C ASN A 298 17.08 -8.95 3.16
N GLY A 299 17.66 -8.20 4.11
CA GLY A 299 17.29 -6.83 4.41
C GLY A 299 17.42 -5.90 3.20
N VAL A 300 18.56 -5.96 2.52
CA VAL A 300 18.79 -5.19 1.29
C VAL A 300 17.83 -5.63 0.18
N ALA A 301 17.66 -6.93 -0.04
CA ALA A 301 16.75 -7.45 -1.06
C ALA A 301 15.28 -7.04 -0.80
N GLN A 302 14.83 -6.97 0.45
CA GLN A 302 13.49 -6.48 0.81
C GLN A 302 13.31 -4.98 0.49
N SER A 303 14.35 -4.17 0.63
CA SER A 303 14.31 -2.76 0.22
C SER A 303 14.11 -2.63 -1.29
N PHE A 304 14.84 -3.43 -2.09
CA PHE A 304 14.64 -3.49 -3.54
C PHE A 304 13.25 -3.98 -3.91
N TRP A 305 12.74 -5.01 -3.20
CA TRP A 305 11.39 -5.50 -3.43
C TRP A 305 10.31 -4.45 -3.16
N SER A 306 10.46 -3.61 -2.14
CA SER A 306 9.53 -2.52 -1.85
C SER A 306 9.40 -1.55 -3.03
N VAL A 307 10.51 -1.24 -3.70
CA VAL A 307 10.54 -0.42 -4.92
C VAL A 307 9.96 -1.20 -6.11
N ALA A 308 10.29 -2.48 -6.24
CA ALA A 308 9.82 -3.35 -7.33
C ALA A 308 8.28 -3.51 -7.34
N ALA A 309 7.65 -3.54 -6.16
CA ALA A 309 6.21 -3.69 -6.02
C ALA A 309 5.39 -2.44 -6.36
N LEU A 310 6.02 -1.25 -6.50
CA LEU A 310 5.34 0.04 -6.67
C LEU A 310 4.34 0.06 -7.82
N MET A 311 4.69 -0.49 -8.99
CA MET A 311 3.77 -0.52 -10.13
C MET A 311 2.53 -1.34 -9.84
N GLY A 312 2.69 -2.52 -9.25
CA GLY A 312 1.56 -3.38 -8.92
C GLY A 312 0.66 -2.80 -7.83
N THR A 313 1.22 -2.16 -6.81
CA THR A 313 0.46 -1.50 -5.74
C THR A 313 -0.32 -0.29 -6.26
N SER A 314 0.31 0.55 -7.07
CA SER A 314 -0.30 1.76 -7.64
C SER A 314 -1.49 1.41 -8.56
N VAL A 315 -1.31 0.48 -9.49
CA VAL A 315 -2.41 0.02 -10.36
C VAL A 315 -3.46 -0.73 -9.53
N GLY A 316 -3.06 -1.44 -8.47
CA GLY A 316 -3.97 -2.09 -7.52
C GLY A 316 -4.96 -1.12 -6.88
N LEU A 317 -4.54 0.11 -6.55
CA LEU A 317 -5.43 1.17 -6.07
C LEU A 317 -6.40 1.64 -7.16
N ALA A 318 -5.95 1.74 -8.42
CA ALA A 318 -6.80 2.11 -9.54
C ALA A 318 -7.91 1.06 -9.79
N PHE A 319 -7.64 -0.23 -9.57
CA PHE A 319 -8.68 -1.27 -9.64
C PHE A 319 -9.86 -0.97 -8.73
N VAL A 320 -9.62 -0.48 -7.52
CA VAL A 320 -10.70 -0.17 -6.56
C VAL A 320 -11.64 0.90 -7.13
N THR A 321 -11.08 1.95 -7.69
CA THR A 321 -11.85 3.06 -8.27
C THR A 321 -12.61 2.61 -9.52
N VAL A 322 -11.92 2.03 -10.49
CA VAL A 322 -12.48 1.71 -11.80
C VAL A 322 -13.52 0.60 -11.69
N ILE A 323 -13.17 -0.50 -11.02
CA ILE A 323 -14.08 -1.64 -10.89
C ILE A 323 -15.23 -1.31 -9.95
N GLY A 324 -14.98 -0.56 -8.86
CA GLY A 324 -16.03 -0.10 -7.96
C GLY A 324 -17.09 0.72 -8.68
N GLN A 325 -16.69 1.67 -9.53
CA GLN A 325 -17.62 2.48 -10.32
C GLN A 325 -18.38 1.65 -11.37
N CYS A 326 -17.71 0.71 -12.08
CA CYS A 326 -18.39 -0.19 -13.03
C CYS A 326 -19.46 -1.06 -12.34
N ILE A 327 -19.13 -1.64 -11.20
CA ILE A 327 -20.08 -2.47 -10.42
C ILE A 327 -21.23 -1.61 -9.89
N GLY A 328 -20.94 -0.40 -9.40
CA GLY A 328 -21.95 0.56 -8.97
C GLY A 328 -22.91 0.96 -10.09
N ALA A 329 -22.40 1.16 -11.30
CA ALA A 329 -23.22 1.41 -12.49
C ALA A 329 -24.06 0.20 -12.95
N GLY A 330 -23.88 -0.98 -12.33
CA GLY A 330 -24.55 -2.22 -12.71
C GLY A 330 -23.96 -2.87 -13.97
N ASP A 331 -22.91 -2.31 -14.57
CA ASP A 331 -22.30 -2.81 -15.79
C ASP A 331 -21.16 -3.80 -15.52
N ARG A 332 -21.55 -5.08 -15.40
CA ARG A 332 -20.64 -6.20 -15.16
C ARG A 332 -19.73 -6.51 -16.35
N GLU A 333 -20.15 -6.16 -17.57
CA GLU A 333 -19.33 -6.36 -18.77
C GLU A 333 -18.23 -5.30 -18.83
N ALA A 334 -18.56 -4.04 -18.52
CA ALA A 334 -17.55 -2.99 -18.37
C ALA A 334 -16.54 -3.33 -17.26
N ALA A 335 -17.00 -3.85 -16.12
CA ALA A 335 -16.11 -4.31 -15.05
C ALA A 335 -15.16 -5.43 -15.52
N ASP A 336 -15.66 -6.41 -16.28
CA ASP A 336 -14.83 -7.50 -16.85
C ASP A 336 -13.79 -6.97 -17.86
N TYR A 337 -14.22 -6.04 -18.70
CA TYR A 337 -13.33 -5.37 -19.67
C TYR A 337 -12.21 -4.61 -18.95
N TYR A 338 -12.55 -3.75 -17.97
CA TYR A 338 -11.54 -2.97 -17.25
C TYR A 338 -10.65 -3.83 -16.35
N MET A 339 -11.16 -4.91 -15.76
CA MET A 339 -10.30 -5.87 -15.05
C MET A 339 -9.23 -6.44 -15.97
N LYS A 340 -9.58 -6.85 -17.18
CA LYS A 340 -8.62 -7.38 -18.17
C LYS A 340 -7.66 -6.31 -18.65
N LYS A 341 -8.15 -5.09 -18.90
CA LYS A 341 -7.34 -3.95 -19.35
C LYS A 341 -6.32 -3.54 -18.30
N LEU A 342 -6.76 -3.32 -17.06
CA LEU A 342 -5.88 -2.99 -15.95
C LEU A 342 -4.87 -4.10 -15.63
N LEU A 343 -5.25 -5.38 -15.75
CA LEU A 343 -4.30 -6.49 -15.61
C LEU A 343 -3.19 -6.41 -16.65
N ARG A 344 -3.51 -6.16 -17.92
CA ARG A 344 -2.50 -6.04 -18.99
C ARG A 344 -1.59 -4.83 -18.76
N ILE A 345 -2.17 -3.69 -18.35
CA ILE A 345 -1.39 -2.51 -17.96
C ILE A 345 -0.43 -2.89 -16.82
N THR A 346 -0.92 -3.59 -15.80
CA THR A 346 -0.09 -4.00 -14.65
C THR A 346 1.04 -4.94 -15.07
N PHE A 347 0.77 -5.92 -15.95
CA PHE A 347 1.80 -6.82 -16.45
C PHE A 347 2.90 -6.06 -17.20
N LEU A 348 2.51 -5.24 -18.18
CA LEU A 348 3.47 -4.47 -18.98
C LEU A 348 4.28 -3.51 -18.10
N ALA A 349 3.61 -2.73 -17.27
CA ALA A 349 4.27 -1.78 -16.38
C ALA A 349 5.19 -2.49 -15.38
N SER A 350 4.77 -3.64 -14.82
CA SER A 350 5.60 -4.42 -13.89
C SER A 350 6.82 -5.02 -14.59
N ILE A 351 6.69 -5.55 -15.81
CA ILE A 351 7.83 -6.08 -16.58
C ILE A 351 8.85 -4.98 -16.86
N LEU A 352 8.39 -3.82 -17.33
CA LEU A 352 9.28 -2.69 -17.65
C LEU A 352 9.97 -2.15 -16.39
N TRP A 353 9.21 -1.97 -15.31
CA TRP A 353 9.72 -1.43 -14.06
C TRP A 353 10.70 -2.38 -13.36
N ASN A 354 10.34 -3.66 -13.22
CA ASN A 354 11.22 -4.66 -12.63
C ASN A 354 12.46 -4.92 -13.50
N GLY A 355 12.33 -4.87 -14.82
CA GLY A 355 13.45 -4.93 -15.75
C GLY A 355 14.43 -3.77 -15.54
N LEU A 356 13.94 -2.54 -15.38
CA LEU A 356 14.75 -1.37 -15.06
C LEU A 356 15.50 -1.56 -13.73
N ILE A 357 14.82 -2.04 -12.69
CA ILE A 357 15.42 -2.29 -11.39
C ILE A 357 16.53 -3.36 -11.50
N LEU A 358 16.31 -4.43 -12.27
CA LEU A 358 17.32 -5.47 -12.48
C LEU A 358 18.57 -4.91 -13.16
N ILE A 359 18.41 -4.04 -14.16
CA ILE A 359 19.53 -3.40 -14.87
C ILE A 359 20.29 -2.47 -13.92
N LEU A 360 19.60 -1.71 -13.08
CA LEU A 360 20.21 -0.73 -12.17
C LEU A 360 20.75 -1.36 -10.88
N SER A 361 20.28 -2.55 -10.50
CA SER A 361 20.64 -3.17 -9.21
C SER A 361 22.13 -3.37 -8.99
N PRO A 362 22.97 -3.80 -9.98
CA PRO A 362 24.40 -3.93 -9.76
C PRO A 362 25.09 -2.59 -9.50
N LEU A 363 24.59 -1.51 -10.12
CA LEU A 363 25.13 -0.15 -9.92
C LEU A 363 24.77 0.37 -8.53
N ILE A 364 23.51 0.22 -8.11
CA ILE A 364 23.04 0.67 -6.80
C ILE A 364 23.75 -0.11 -5.68
N LEU A 365 23.98 -1.41 -5.86
CA LEU A 365 24.65 -2.25 -4.86
C LEU A 365 26.11 -1.85 -4.61
N ARG A 366 26.79 -1.16 -5.53
CA ARG A 366 28.14 -0.62 -5.30
C ARG A 366 28.18 0.44 -4.20
N GLY A 367 27.04 1.09 -3.92
CA GLY A 367 26.90 2.04 -2.82
C GLY A 367 26.71 1.40 -1.44
N TYR A 368 26.46 0.09 -1.38
CA TYR A 368 26.31 -0.63 -0.12
C TYR A 368 27.63 -1.25 0.34
N ALA A 369 27.97 -1.07 1.60
CA ALA A 369 29.16 -1.68 2.23
C ALA A 369 28.88 -3.15 2.57
N LEU A 370 28.71 -4.02 1.56
CA LEU A 370 28.44 -5.45 1.71
C LEU A 370 29.70 -6.28 1.41
N SER A 371 29.81 -7.44 2.07
CA SER A 371 30.81 -8.44 1.67
C SER A 371 30.47 -8.98 0.26
N ALA A 372 31.49 -9.50 -0.45
CA ALA A 372 31.29 -10.03 -1.79
C ALA A 372 30.26 -11.19 -1.81
N GLU A 373 30.23 -11.98 -0.76
CA GLU A 373 29.27 -13.07 -0.58
C GLU A 373 27.84 -12.52 -0.40
N ALA A 374 27.66 -11.54 0.49
CA ALA A 374 26.35 -10.89 0.70
C ALA A 374 25.87 -10.20 -0.58
N ALA A 375 26.72 -9.46 -1.28
CA ALA A 375 26.38 -8.77 -2.53
C ALA A 375 25.91 -9.77 -3.63
N ARG A 376 26.60 -10.90 -3.78
CA ARG A 376 26.18 -11.96 -4.70
C ARG A 376 24.81 -12.53 -4.33
N LEU A 377 24.57 -12.77 -3.04
CA LEU A 377 23.32 -13.30 -2.53
C LEU A 377 22.17 -12.29 -2.76
N VAL A 378 22.41 -11.00 -2.53
CA VAL A 378 21.45 -9.93 -2.82
C VAL A 378 21.05 -9.92 -4.28
N LEU A 379 21.99 -10.02 -5.22
CA LEU A 379 21.70 -10.07 -6.66
C LEU A 379 20.80 -11.26 -7.02
N ILE A 380 21.08 -12.45 -6.46
CA ILE A 380 20.24 -13.63 -6.66
C ILE A 380 18.82 -13.39 -6.13
N LEU A 381 18.69 -12.81 -4.92
CA LEU A 381 17.39 -12.51 -4.33
C LEU A 381 16.62 -11.47 -5.14
N ILE A 382 17.29 -10.39 -5.60
CA ILE A 382 16.68 -9.38 -6.46
C ILE A 382 16.20 -10.02 -7.77
N LEU A 383 17.00 -10.87 -8.41
CA LEU A 383 16.59 -11.57 -9.62
C LEU A 383 15.33 -12.39 -9.39
N ILE A 384 15.31 -13.22 -8.35
CA ILE A 384 14.16 -14.06 -8.01
C ILE A 384 12.94 -13.16 -7.76
N HIS A 385 13.06 -12.16 -6.89
CA HIS A 385 11.92 -11.30 -6.52
C HIS A 385 11.36 -10.54 -7.73
N ASN A 386 12.21 -9.94 -8.57
CA ASN A 386 11.76 -9.12 -9.70
C ASN A 386 11.12 -9.94 -10.81
N VAL A 387 11.70 -11.11 -11.15
CA VAL A 387 11.13 -12.00 -12.17
C VAL A 387 9.76 -12.50 -11.73
N PHE A 388 9.65 -13.07 -10.53
CA PHE A 388 8.39 -13.62 -10.04
C PHE A 388 7.37 -12.52 -9.68
N ASN A 389 7.82 -11.33 -9.25
CA ASN A 389 6.96 -10.17 -9.05
C ASN A 389 6.29 -9.75 -10.38
N SER A 390 7.05 -9.64 -11.46
CA SER A 390 6.50 -9.29 -12.77
C SER A 390 5.48 -10.33 -13.27
N MET A 391 5.71 -11.60 -12.96
CA MET A 391 4.88 -12.70 -13.43
C MET A 391 3.60 -12.90 -12.60
N PHE A 392 3.70 -12.85 -11.27
CA PHE A 392 2.59 -13.25 -10.40
C PHE A 392 1.90 -12.09 -9.69
N TYR A 393 2.59 -10.99 -9.40
CA TYR A 393 2.01 -9.90 -8.61
C TYR A 393 0.80 -9.23 -9.27
N PRO A 394 0.73 -9.04 -10.60
CA PRO A 394 -0.47 -8.54 -11.25
C PRO A 394 -1.73 -9.36 -10.93
N LEU A 395 -1.60 -10.67 -10.83
CA LEU A 395 -2.70 -11.58 -10.52
C LEU A 395 -2.92 -11.75 -9.01
N SER A 396 -1.85 -11.80 -8.22
CA SER A 396 -1.93 -12.05 -6.76
C SER A 396 -2.23 -10.78 -5.95
N GLY A 397 -1.71 -9.62 -6.37
CA GLY A 397 -1.87 -8.34 -5.68
C GLY A 397 -2.92 -7.45 -6.33
N ALA A 398 -2.73 -7.05 -7.60
CA ALA A 398 -3.60 -6.07 -8.25
C ALA A 398 -5.01 -6.62 -8.51
N LEU A 399 -5.15 -7.84 -9.07
CA LEU A 399 -6.45 -8.47 -9.32
C LEU A 399 -7.26 -8.66 -8.04
N SER A 400 -6.61 -8.95 -6.90
CA SER A 400 -7.31 -9.11 -5.62
C SER A 400 -8.07 -7.83 -5.23
N ASN A 401 -7.52 -6.65 -5.51
CA ASN A 401 -8.19 -5.38 -5.27
C ASN A 401 -9.44 -5.20 -6.17
N GLY A 402 -9.37 -5.66 -7.43
CA GLY A 402 -10.54 -5.69 -8.31
C GLY A 402 -11.64 -6.63 -7.81
N LEU A 403 -11.30 -7.82 -7.32
CA LEU A 403 -12.26 -8.74 -6.71
C LEU A 403 -12.89 -8.16 -5.45
N ARG A 404 -12.09 -7.47 -4.60
CA ARG A 404 -12.61 -6.76 -3.41
C ARG A 404 -13.54 -5.61 -3.80
N ALA A 405 -13.18 -4.84 -4.83
CA ALA A 405 -14.01 -3.76 -5.35
C ALA A 405 -15.36 -4.26 -5.88
N ALA A 406 -15.41 -5.49 -6.38
CA ALA A 406 -16.65 -6.19 -6.78
C ALA A 406 -17.43 -6.79 -5.58
N GLY A 407 -16.87 -6.79 -4.36
CA GLY A 407 -17.51 -7.32 -3.16
C GLY A 407 -17.08 -8.74 -2.75
N ASP A 408 -16.17 -9.39 -3.49
CA ASP A 408 -15.68 -10.75 -3.20
C ASP A 408 -14.54 -10.75 -2.16
N VAL A 409 -14.80 -10.10 -1.02
CA VAL A 409 -13.77 -9.78 -0.02
C VAL A 409 -13.39 -11.00 0.83
N LYS A 410 -14.37 -11.84 1.20
CA LYS A 410 -14.11 -13.01 2.04
C LYS A 410 -13.23 -14.03 1.35
N PHE A 411 -13.45 -14.24 0.05
CA PHE A 411 -12.64 -15.16 -0.74
C PHE A 411 -11.18 -14.65 -0.86
N THR A 412 -11.00 -13.36 -1.15
CA THR A 412 -9.65 -12.78 -1.25
C THR A 412 -8.90 -12.87 0.07
N MET A 413 -9.55 -12.54 1.19
CA MET A 413 -8.98 -12.69 2.53
C MET A 413 -8.57 -14.15 2.82
N PHE A 414 -9.50 -15.11 2.61
CA PHE A 414 -9.24 -16.51 2.92
C PHE A 414 -8.05 -17.07 2.12
N VAL A 415 -8.01 -16.80 0.81
CA VAL A 415 -6.91 -17.23 -0.06
C VAL A 415 -5.59 -16.59 0.37
N SER A 416 -5.56 -15.30 0.66
CA SER A 416 -4.35 -14.60 1.08
C SER A 416 -3.83 -15.11 2.43
N VAL A 417 -4.72 -15.32 3.41
CA VAL A 417 -4.35 -15.85 4.73
C VAL A 417 -3.84 -17.28 4.61
N PHE A 418 -4.57 -18.14 3.90
CA PHE A 418 -4.16 -19.53 3.68
C PHE A 418 -2.80 -19.62 2.99
N SER A 419 -2.57 -18.84 1.93
CA SER A 419 -1.32 -18.91 1.20
C SER A 419 -0.15 -18.31 1.99
N THR A 420 -0.37 -17.21 2.73
CA THR A 420 0.69 -16.58 3.53
C THR A 420 1.08 -17.44 4.73
N ILE A 421 0.12 -17.94 5.51
CA ILE A 421 0.41 -18.72 6.71
C ILE A 421 0.67 -20.18 6.35
N GLY A 422 -0.24 -20.81 5.60
CA GLY A 422 -0.17 -22.22 5.26
C GLY A 422 0.94 -22.57 4.28
N CYS A 423 1.16 -21.73 3.26
CA CYS A 423 2.16 -22.04 2.24
C CYS A 423 3.49 -21.31 2.51
N ARG A 424 3.48 -19.98 2.60
CA ARG A 424 4.71 -19.19 2.69
C ARG A 424 5.56 -19.54 3.92
N ILE A 425 4.98 -19.64 5.12
CA ILE A 425 5.74 -19.98 6.33
C ILE A 425 6.22 -21.44 6.23
N VAL A 426 5.34 -22.38 5.92
CA VAL A 426 5.67 -23.81 5.84
C VAL A 426 6.77 -24.07 4.81
N PHE A 427 6.64 -23.55 3.59
CA PHE A 427 7.65 -23.73 2.56
C PHE A 427 8.94 -22.95 2.84
N SER A 428 8.89 -21.85 3.62
CA SER A 428 10.12 -21.19 4.09
C SER A 428 10.92 -22.08 5.03
N VAL A 429 10.26 -22.85 5.89
CA VAL A 429 10.91 -23.85 6.74
C VAL A 429 11.46 -25.01 5.89
N ILE A 430 10.65 -25.54 4.98
CA ILE A 430 11.06 -26.67 4.12
C ILE A 430 12.24 -26.28 3.22
N PHE A 431 12.13 -25.20 2.48
CA PHE A 431 13.18 -24.78 1.54
C PHE A 431 14.38 -24.18 2.25
N GLY A 432 14.13 -23.31 3.27
CA GLY A 432 15.21 -22.61 3.97
C GLY A 432 16.01 -23.51 4.90
N ILE A 433 15.32 -24.32 5.71
CA ILE A 433 15.97 -25.13 6.75
C ILE A 433 16.20 -26.55 6.24
N TYR A 434 15.15 -27.27 5.81
CA TYR A 434 15.28 -28.69 5.47
C TYR A 434 16.12 -28.92 4.22
N PHE A 435 15.94 -28.12 3.15
CA PHE A 435 16.77 -28.18 1.93
C PHE A 435 18.06 -27.34 2.01
N ASN A 436 18.34 -26.70 3.14
CA ASN A 436 19.53 -25.89 3.38
C ASN A 436 19.75 -24.75 2.36
N LEU A 437 18.68 -24.24 1.75
CA LEU A 437 18.76 -23.12 0.79
C LEU A 437 18.86 -21.75 1.48
N GLY A 438 18.73 -21.68 2.81
CA GLY A 438 18.82 -20.44 3.58
C GLY A 438 17.79 -19.41 3.11
N VAL A 439 18.22 -18.17 2.99
CA VAL A 439 17.33 -17.06 2.57
C VAL A 439 16.80 -17.18 1.14
N ILE A 440 17.49 -17.91 0.25
CA ILE A 440 16.99 -18.23 -1.10
C ILE A 440 15.73 -19.08 -0.98
N GLY A 441 15.71 -20.06 -0.06
CA GLY A 441 14.53 -20.88 0.21
C GLY A 441 13.33 -20.04 0.70
N VAL A 442 13.56 -19.03 1.53
CA VAL A 442 12.51 -18.09 1.98
C VAL A 442 11.99 -17.27 0.80
N ALA A 443 12.87 -16.80 -0.09
CA ALA A 443 12.46 -16.06 -1.30
C ALA A 443 11.62 -16.93 -2.24
N LEU A 444 12.01 -18.18 -2.47
CA LEU A 444 11.26 -19.12 -3.29
C LEU A 444 9.88 -19.45 -2.69
N ALA A 445 9.79 -19.59 -1.36
CA ALA A 445 8.52 -19.78 -0.67
C ALA A 445 7.58 -18.57 -0.84
N MET A 446 8.12 -17.34 -0.85
CA MET A 446 7.37 -16.13 -1.15
C MET A 446 6.86 -16.11 -2.59
N CYS A 447 7.68 -16.53 -3.55
CA CYS A 447 7.27 -16.65 -4.95
C CYS A 447 6.18 -17.70 -5.16
N LEU A 448 6.27 -18.82 -4.44
CA LEU A 448 5.25 -19.88 -4.46
C LEU A 448 3.91 -19.38 -3.89
N ASP A 449 3.94 -18.62 -2.77
CA ASP A 449 2.76 -17.94 -2.21
C ASP A 449 2.09 -17.03 -3.25
N TRP A 450 2.86 -16.21 -3.96
CA TRP A 450 2.31 -15.37 -5.04
C TRP A 450 1.72 -16.19 -6.19
N GLY A 451 2.37 -17.29 -6.58
CA GLY A 451 1.89 -18.20 -7.61
C GLY A 451 0.55 -18.84 -7.24
N ILE A 452 0.43 -19.35 -6.01
CA ILE A 452 -0.82 -19.95 -5.51
C ILE A 452 -1.95 -18.92 -5.52
N ARG A 453 -1.72 -17.71 -4.98
CA ARG A 453 -2.70 -16.63 -5.02
C ARG A 453 -3.07 -16.25 -6.46
N ALA A 454 -2.08 -16.11 -7.34
CA ALA A 454 -2.30 -15.77 -8.73
C ALA A 454 -3.24 -16.77 -9.41
N VAL A 455 -3.00 -18.07 -9.24
CA VAL A 455 -3.85 -19.13 -9.80
C VAL A 455 -5.26 -19.07 -9.23
N MET A 456 -5.39 -19.00 -7.90
CA MET A 456 -6.70 -19.00 -7.23
C MET A 456 -7.55 -17.77 -7.58
N PHE A 457 -6.95 -16.57 -7.62
CA PHE A 457 -7.65 -15.34 -7.98
C PHE A 457 -8.00 -15.30 -9.47
N TYR A 458 -7.09 -15.77 -10.36
CA TYR A 458 -7.36 -15.85 -11.78
C TYR A 458 -8.49 -16.85 -12.10
N GLU A 459 -8.50 -18.01 -11.46
CA GLU A 459 -9.61 -18.96 -11.59
C GLU A 459 -10.94 -18.38 -11.11
N ARG A 460 -10.94 -17.70 -9.96
CA ARG A 460 -12.12 -17.01 -9.43
C ARG A 460 -12.65 -15.98 -10.41
N PHE A 461 -11.73 -15.18 -10.96
CA PHE A 461 -12.05 -14.19 -11.98
C PHE A 461 -12.63 -14.85 -13.24
N ARG A 462 -11.95 -15.88 -13.80
CA ARG A 462 -12.37 -16.58 -15.02
C ARG A 462 -13.74 -17.25 -14.88
N LYS A 463 -14.00 -17.86 -13.73
CA LYS A 463 -15.31 -18.50 -13.44
C LYS A 463 -16.44 -17.48 -13.24
N GLY A 464 -16.17 -16.20 -13.19
CA GLY A 464 -17.17 -15.13 -13.09
C GLY A 464 -17.94 -15.08 -11.77
N LYS A 465 -17.52 -15.83 -10.74
CA LYS A 465 -18.23 -15.90 -9.44
C LYS A 465 -18.25 -14.54 -8.73
N TRP A 466 -17.27 -13.69 -8.95
CA TRP A 466 -17.19 -12.33 -8.42
C TRP A 466 -18.35 -11.42 -8.89
N LYS A 467 -18.98 -11.76 -10.03
CA LYS A 467 -20.12 -11.01 -10.60
C LYS A 467 -21.42 -11.15 -9.78
N GLN A 468 -21.46 -12.07 -8.82
CA GLN A 468 -22.68 -12.37 -8.04
C GLN A 468 -22.78 -11.53 -6.76
N PHE A 469 -21.71 -10.88 -6.36
CA PHE A 469 -21.68 -10.10 -5.12
C PHE A 469 -22.33 -8.73 -5.29
N LYS A 470 -22.89 -8.23 -4.19
CA LYS A 470 -23.51 -6.92 -4.08
C LYS A 470 -23.05 -6.28 -2.76
N VAL A 471 -22.56 -5.04 -2.81
CA VAL A 471 -22.11 -4.30 -1.63
C VAL A 471 -23.13 -3.24 -1.24
N ILE A 472 -23.68 -2.51 -2.23
CA ILE A 472 -24.70 -1.47 -2.07
C ILE A 472 -26.06 -1.93 -2.55
#